data_a45efe25d66730856bed6cd70aed4112
#
_entry.id   a45efe25d66730856bed6cd70aed4112
#
_cell.length_a   1.000
_cell.length_b   1.000
_cell.length_c   1.000
_cell.angle_alpha   90.00
_cell.angle_beta   90.00
_cell.angle_gamma   90.00
#
_symmetry.space_group_name_H-M   'P 1'
#
loop_
_entity.id
_entity.type
_entity.pdbx_description
1 polymer ?
#
loop_
_entity_poly.entity_id
_entity_poly.type
_entity_poly.pdbx_seq_one_letter_code
_entity_poly.pdbx_strand_id
1 'polypeptide(L)'
;GSRIVPIIPDEARTFGLDSLFPSLKIYSPHGQQYLAVDRELMLSYKESTSGVILHEGINEAGSVASFTAVGSSYSTHNEPMIPIYIFYSMFGFQRTGDAFWAASDQLVRGFVLGATAGRTTLNGEGLQHEDGHSHLLAATNPAVVSYDPAFAYEVGHIFKDGLRRMYGENSENIYYYMTVYNEPYMQPAEPDNLDLEGLLKGIYLYAPASKQRKKNAQILASGVGVNWALKAQKLLAEDWGVAASVWSVTSWNELRRDGLAVDRHNMLNPKDKKTAYVYDKLKGTEGPVIAVSDFMRAVQDQISPWVPNQFHSLGTDGFGLSDTRGALRRHFKVDAESIVVATLAELAKAGEVKEAVVQEAIDKYRIFDVRSADAGNTEGSG
;
A
#
# COMPACT_ATOMS: atom_id res chain seq x y z
N GLY A 1 -1.47 24.43 -8.33
CA GLY A 1 -0.66 25.03 -8.23
C GLY A 1 0.78 25.32 -7.85
N SER A 2 1.14 26.59 -7.68
CA SER A 2 2.51 27.05 -7.42
C SER A 2 3.13 26.61 -6.07
N ARG A 3 2.36 25.97 -5.21
CA ARG A 3 2.81 25.50 -3.89
C ARG A 3 3.15 24.02 -3.84
N ILE A 4 2.87 23.25 -4.89
CA ILE A 4 3.20 21.83 -4.96
C ILE A 4 4.62 21.68 -5.50
N VAL A 5 5.46 20.94 -4.76
CA VAL A 5 6.87 20.72 -5.09
C VAL A 5 7.11 19.22 -5.20
N PRO A 6 7.14 18.68 -6.43
CA PRO A 6 7.59 17.31 -6.64
C PRO A 6 9.08 17.18 -6.33
N ILE A 7 9.45 16.15 -5.58
CA ILE A 7 10.84 15.79 -5.24
C ILE A 7 11.08 14.38 -5.75
N ILE A 8 12.06 14.23 -6.62
CA ILE A 8 12.40 12.94 -7.22
C ILE A 8 13.90 12.68 -7.11
N PRO A 9 14.29 11.47 -6.77
CA PRO A 9 15.65 11.04 -6.97
C PRO A 9 15.98 10.87 -8.43
N ASP A 10 16.48 10.39 -9.21
CA ASP A 10 16.75 10.36 -10.66
C ASP A 10 15.86 9.36 -11.46
N GLU A 11 14.66 9.07 -11.00
CA GLU A 11 13.84 7.97 -11.54
C GLU A 11 12.48 8.44 -12.08
N ALA A 12 12.43 9.67 -12.57
CA ALA A 12 11.18 10.30 -13.00
C ALA A 12 10.40 9.49 -14.05
N ARG A 13 11.10 8.85 -14.99
CA ARG A 13 10.49 8.03 -16.05
C ARG A 13 9.84 6.76 -15.47
N THR A 14 10.55 6.06 -14.59
CA THR A 14 10.03 4.86 -13.92
C THR A 14 8.76 5.16 -13.12
N PHE A 15 8.68 6.36 -12.55
CA PHE A 15 7.52 6.81 -11.78
C PHE A 15 6.46 7.52 -12.63
N GLY A 16 6.64 7.63 -13.96
CA GLY A 16 5.70 8.31 -14.86
C GLY A 16 5.65 9.83 -14.69
N LEU A 17 6.64 10.43 -14.05
CA LEU A 17 6.70 11.87 -13.77
C LEU A 17 7.41 12.68 -14.86
N ASP A 18 8.07 12.04 -15.82
CA ASP A 18 8.76 12.68 -16.96
C ASP A 18 7.82 13.51 -17.83
N SER A 19 6.55 13.14 -17.89
CA SER A 19 5.49 13.92 -18.54
C SER A 19 5.27 15.31 -17.95
N LEU A 20 5.74 15.55 -16.72
CA LEU A 20 5.65 16.84 -16.04
C LEU A 20 6.80 17.80 -16.39
N PHE A 21 7.90 17.31 -16.95
CA PHE A 21 9.09 18.14 -17.27
C PHE A 21 8.78 19.33 -18.16
N PRO A 22 7.99 19.21 -19.25
CA PRO A 22 7.69 20.35 -20.11
C PRO A 22 6.95 21.48 -19.40
N SER A 23 6.05 21.14 -18.48
CA SER A 23 5.18 22.09 -17.80
C SER A 23 5.75 22.64 -16.51
N LEU A 24 6.35 21.78 -15.68
CA LEU A 24 6.84 22.16 -14.35
C LEU A 24 8.32 22.50 -14.35
N LYS A 25 9.11 21.90 -15.21
CA LYS A 25 10.56 22.04 -15.34
C LYS A 25 11.31 21.67 -14.05
N ILE A 26 12.55 21.20 -14.20
CA ILE A 26 13.45 20.92 -13.11
C ILE A 26 14.07 22.23 -12.64
N TYR A 27 14.09 22.44 -11.34
CA TYR A 27 14.75 23.60 -10.75
C TYR A 27 16.27 23.50 -10.88
N SER A 28 16.89 24.55 -11.40
CA SER A 28 18.34 24.74 -11.37
C SER A 28 18.64 26.22 -11.12
N PRO A 29 19.48 26.56 -10.14
CA PRO A 29 19.79 27.96 -9.82
C PRO A 29 20.50 28.70 -10.96
N HIS A 30 21.10 27.98 -11.90
CA HIS A 30 21.80 28.55 -13.04
C HIS A 30 21.08 28.32 -14.38
N GLY A 31 19.90 27.67 -14.35
CA GLY A 31 19.24 27.17 -15.56
C GLY A 31 20.05 26.05 -16.23
N GLN A 32 19.64 25.65 -17.41
CA GLN A 32 20.29 24.54 -18.14
C GLN A 32 21.59 25.01 -18.80
N GLN A 33 22.72 24.46 -18.35
CA GLN A 33 24.06 24.83 -18.78
C GLN A 33 24.66 23.88 -19.85
N TYR A 34 23.91 22.86 -20.26
CA TYR A 34 24.36 21.83 -21.20
C TYR A 34 23.23 21.41 -22.16
N LEU A 35 23.62 20.71 -23.23
CA LEU A 35 22.68 20.04 -24.12
C LEU A 35 22.61 18.57 -23.73
N ALA A 36 21.41 18.08 -23.45
CA ALA A 36 21.21 16.65 -23.16
C ALA A 36 21.66 15.81 -24.37
N VAL A 37 22.42 14.74 -24.10
CA VAL A 37 22.98 13.86 -25.16
C VAL A 37 21.87 13.17 -25.94
N ASP A 38 20.79 12.81 -25.27
CA ASP A 38 19.64 12.09 -25.78
C ASP A 38 18.40 12.98 -26.00
N ARG A 39 18.61 14.29 -26.18
CA ARG A 39 17.52 15.28 -26.34
C ARG A 39 16.51 14.96 -27.44
N GLU A 40 16.89 14.14 -28.41
CA GLU A 40 16.01 13.72 -29.51
C GLU A 40 15.17 12.48 -29.15
N LEU A 41 15.57 11.76 -28.10
CA LEU A 41 14.93 10.52 -27.64
C LEU A 41 14.11 10.73 -26.37
N MET A 42 14.45 11.76 -25.57
CA MET A 42 13.76 12.05 -24.31
C MET A 42 12.81 13.23 -24.45
N LEU A 43 11.61 13.04 -23.93
CA LEU A 43 10.65 14.11 -23.72
C LEU A 43 11.31 15.23 -22.91
N SER A 44 11.58 16.33 -23.58
CA SER A 44 11.99 17.67 -23.11
C SER A 44 12.42 17.78 -21.65
N TYR A 45 13.47 17.06 -21.26
CA TYR A 45 14.22 17.36 -20.04
C TYR A 45 14.67 18.82 -20.11
N LYS A 46 14.22 19.63 -19.16
CA LYS A 46 14.53 21.05 -19.14
C LYS A 46 14.71 21.56 -17.74
N GLU A 47 15.91 22.10 -17.49
CA GLU A 47 16.21 22.83 -16.27
C GLU A 47 15.91 24.32 -16.40
N SER A 48 15.46 24.95 -15.34
CA SER A 48 15.11 26.36 -15.31
C SER A 48 15.23 26.94 -13.91
N THR A 49 15.59 28.20 -13.80
CA THR A 49 15.56 28.96 -12.55
C THR A 49 14.14 29.14 -11.98
N SER A 50 13.13 28.93 -12.82
CA SER A 50 11.70 28.92 -12.44
C SER A 50 11.09 27.51 -12.39
N GLY A 51 11.91 26.46 -12.43
CA GLY A 51 11.46 25.09 -12.27
C GLY A 51 10.94 24.83 -10.85
N VAL A 52 10.01 23.89 -10.72
CA VAL A 52 9.43 23.50 -9.42
C VAL A 52 9.71 22.07 -9.01
N ILE A 53 10.24 21.25 -9.91
CA ILE A 53 10.65 19.87 -9.61
C ILE A 53 12.04 19.91 -9.02
N LEU A 54 12.21 19.37 -7.80
CA LEU A 54 13.52 19.13 -7.20
C LEU A 54 14.02 17.75 -7.62
N HIS A 55 15.10 17.72 -8.39
CA HIS A 55 15.71 16.51 -8.92
C HIS A 55 17.08 16.32 -8.28
N GLU A 56 17.13 15.46 -7.25
CA GLU A 56 18.25 15.35 -6.32
C GLU A 56 19.35 14.38 -6.81
N GLY A 57 19.15 13.70 -7.94
CA GLY A 57 19.94 12.54 -8.32
C GLY A 57 19.58 11.31 -7.48
N ILE A 58 20.28 10.18 -7.69
CA ILE A 58 20.09 8.96 -6.90
C ILE A 58 20.65 9.17 -5.48
N ASN A 59 19.93 9.96 -4.70
CA ASN A 59 20.32 10.42 -3.36
C ASN A 59 19.08 10.60 -2.48
N GLU A 60 18.63 9.55 -1.85
CA GLU A 60 17.47 9.58 -0.96
C GLU A 60 17.71 10.49 0.26
N ALA A 61 18.92 10.58 0.76
CA ALA A 61 19.25 11.46 1.89
C ALA A 61 19.07 12.94 1.52
N GLY A 62 19.54 13.37 0.34
CA GLY A 62 19.31 14.71 -0.20
C GLY A 62 17.83 14.98 -0.44
N SER A 63 17.12 13.99 -1.01
CA SER A 63 15.68 14.10 -1.25
C SER A 63 14.86 14.26 0.03
N VAL A 64 15.19 13.54 1.11
CA VAL A 64 14.54 13.72 2.42
C VAL A 64 14.89 15.07 3.04
N ALA A 65 16.11 15.57 2.85
CA ALA A 65 16.49 16.92 3.30
C ALA A 65 15.65 17.99 2.57
N SER A 66 15.48 17.87 1.25
CA SER A 66 14.60 18.74 0.47
C SER A 66 13.13 18.62 0.89
N PHE A 67 12.65 17.39 1.14
CA PHE A 67 11.31 17.15 1.69
C PHE A 67 11.11 17.84 3.03
N THR A 68 12.11 17.75 3.91
CA THR A 68 12.09 18.41 5.23
C THR A 68 12.06 19.94 5.09
N ALA A 69 12.90 20.52 4.25
CA ALA A 69 12.96 21.95 4.03
C ALA A 69 11.62 22.50 3.47
N VAL A 70 11.08 21.83 2.44
CA VAL A 70 9.81 22.24 1.83
C VAL A 70 8.64 22.03 2.79
N GLY A 71 8.58 20.88 3.46
CA GLY A 71 7.46 20.53 4.35
C GLY A 71 7.44 21.32 5.67
N SER A 72 8.55 21.91 6.10
CA SER A 72 8.63 22.81 7.26
C SER A 72 8.55 24.30 6.90
N SER A 73 8.43 24.67 5.63
CA SER A 73 8.47 26.04 5.15
C SER A 73 7.36 26.92 5.73
N TYR A 74 6.22 26.32 6.09
CA TYR A 74 5.12 27.03 6.76
C TYR A 74 5.54 27.64 8.10
N SER A 75 6.44 26.99 8.84
CA SER A 75 6.94 27.44 10.14
C SER A 75 8.22 28.26 10.03
N THR A 76 9.09 27.93 9.08
CA THR A 76 10.39 28.60 8.92
C THR A 76 10.32 29.88 8.07
N HIS A 77 9.39 29.95 7.11
CA HIS A 77 9.28 31.06 6.15
C HIS A 77 7.86 31.65 6.10
N ASN A 78 6.93 31.18 6.95
CA ASN A 78 5.52 31.59 6.93
C ASN A 78 4.85 31.40 5.54
N GLU A 79 5.34 30.43 4.77
CA GLU A 79 4.88 30.13 3.41
C GLU A 79 4.66 28.62 3.25
N PRO A 80 3.40 28.11 3.38
CA PRO A 80 3.15 26.70 3.32
C PRO A 80 3.36 26.18 1.89
N MET A 81 4.31 25.25 1.74
CA MET A 81 4.55 24.49 0.53
C MET A 81 4.16 23.02 0.74
N ILE A 82 3.84 22.32 -0.34
CA ILE A 82 3.34 20.96 -0.32
C ILE A 82 4.33 20.05 -1.05
N PRO A 83 5.29 19.44 -0.34
CA PRO A 83 6.21 18.49 -0.98
C PRO A 83 5.49 17.19 -1.31
N ILE A 84 5.79 16.65 -2.47
CA ILE A 84 5.42 15.29 -2.90
C ILE A 84 6.72 14.59 -3.27
N TYR A 85 7.24 13.80 -2.34
CA TYR A 85 8.47 13.05 -2.54
C TYR A 85 8.15 11.63 -2.99
N ILE A 86 8.67 11.22 -4.15
CA ILE A 86 8.50 9.86 -4.68
C ILE A 86 9.87 9.16 -4.75
N PHE A 87 9.90 7.88 -4.37
CA PHE A 87 11.11 7.05 -4.36
C PHE A 87 10.74 5.57 -4.57
N TYR A 88 11.73 4.73 -4.84
CA TYR A 88 11.55 3.28 -4.69
C TYR A 88 11.22 2.94 -3.24
N SER A 89 10.10 2.30 -2.98
CA SER A 89 9.60 2.04 -1.62
C SER A 89 10.61 1.29 -0.75
N MET A 90 11.43 0.43 -1.34
CA MET A 90 12.52 -0.27 -0.65
C MET A 90 13.55 0.67 -0.04
N PHE A 91 13.81 1.82 -0.65
CA PHE A 91 14.95 2.67 -0.28
C PHE A 91 14.58 3.86 0.62
N GLY A 92 13.31 4.17 0.80
CA GLY A 92 12.87 5.30 1.61
C GLY A 92 13.19 5.12 3.09
N PHE A 93 12.29 4.53 3.83
CA PHE A 93 12.45 4.34 5.29
C PHE A 93 13.63 3.44 5.65
N GLN A 94 14.02 2.49 4.81
CA GLN A 94 15.15 1.61 5.08
C GLN A 94 16.50 2.34 5.02
N ARG A 95 16.69 3.28 4.09
CA ARG A 95 17.93 4.04 3.96
C ARG A 95 17.97 5.32 4.78
N THR A 96 16.83 5.96 4.98
CA THR A 96 16.72 7.31 5.52
C THR A 96 15.73 7.41 6.68
N GLY A 97 15.52 6.32 7.42
CA GLY A 97 14.57 6.28 8.52
C GLY A 97 14.86 7.31 9.61
N ASP A 98 16.11 7.54 9.94
CA ASP A 98 16.54 8.58 10.90
C ASP A 98 16.25 10.00 10.38
N ALA A 99 16.47 10.25 9.09
CA ALA A 99 16.13 11.55 8.48
C ALA A 99 14.62 11.79 8.45
N PHE A 100 13.80 10.75 8.20
CA PHE A 100 12.34 10.83 8.35
C PHE A 100 11.91 11.04 9.79
N TRP A 101 12.62 10.45 10.75
CA TRP A 101 12.38 10.71 12.17
C TRP A 101 12.66 12.17 12.53
N ALA A 102 13.80 12.70 12.09
CA ALA A 102 14.14 14.11 12.25
C ALA A 102 13.14 15.05 11.56
N ALA A 103 12.62 14.68 10.39
CA ALA A 103 11.56 15.43 9.71
C ALA A 103 10.28 15.52 10.58
N SER A 104 9.94 14.43 11.28
CA SER A 104 8.82 14.43 12.23
C SER A 104 9.05 15.36 13.41
N ASP A 105 10.24 15.37 13.99
CA ASP A 105 10.61 16.30 15.07
C ASP A 105 10.56 17.76 14.61
N GLN A 106 10.80 18.03 13.33
CA GLN A 106 10.71 19.33 12.71
C GLN A 106 9.28 19.69 12.26
N LEU A 107 8.29 18.86 12.59
CA LEU A 107 6.87 19.07 12.31
C LEU A 107 6.56 19.20 10.81
N VAL A 108 7.27 18.44 9.99
CA VAL A 108 7.12 18.44 8.52
C VAL A 108 5.72 17.99 8.11
N ARG A 109 5.19 18.58 7.04
CA ARG A 109 3.93 18.24 6.39
C ARG A 109 4.19 17.91 4.92
N GLY A 110 3.48 16.93 4.37
CA GLY A 110 3.62 16.58 2.96
C GLY A 110 3.27 15.13 2.64
N PHE A 111 3.62 14.72 1.45
CA PHE A 111 3.33 13.38 0.94
C PHE A 111 4.63 12.68 0.53
N VAL A 112 4.72 11.42 0.90
CA VAL A 112 5.80 10.51 0.53
C VAL A 112 5.19 9.33 -0.20
N LEU A 113 5.63 9.07 -1.41
CA LEU A 113 5.11 7.99 -2.26
C LEU A 113 6.19 6.93 -2.44
N GLY A 114 5.95 5.75 -1.89
CA GLY A 114 6.77 4.57 -2.14
C GLY A 114 6.33 3.90 -3.44
N ALA A 115 7.05 4.19 -4.53
CA ALA A 115 6.71 3.68 -5.84
C ALA A 115 7.36 2.32 -6.11
N THR A 116 6.85 1.63 -7.14
CA THR A 116 7.27 0.26 -7.46
C THR A 116 7.19 -0.67 -6.26
N ALA A 117 6.14 -0.47 -5.45
CA ALA A 117 5.97 -1.16 -4.18
C ALA A 117 5.69 -2.66 -4.33
N GLY A 118 5.86 -3.36 -3.23
CA GLY A 118 5.58 -4.79 -3.13
C GLY A 118 6.74 -5.68 -3.56
N ARG A 119 6.67 -6.92 -3.13
CA ARG A 119 7.74 -7.90 -3.37
C ARG A 119 7.52 -8.76 -4.60
N THR A 120 6.27 -8.94 -5.03
CA THR A 120 5.94 -9.74 -6.20
C THR A 120 5.53 -8.90 -7.41
N THR A 121 5.26 -7.63 -7.19
CA THR A 121 4.70 -6.75 -8.23
C THR A 121 5.77 -6.13 -9.10
N LEU A 122 6.95 -5.88 -8.56
CA LEU A 122 8.07 -5.36 -9.31
C LEU A 122 8.69 -6.48 -10.15
N ASN A 123 8.44 -6.43 -11.46
CA ASN A 123 8.82 -7.48 -12.42
C ASN A 123 10.06 -7.07 -13.21
N GLY A 124 11.02 -7.99 -13.34
CA GLY A 124 12.24 -7.79 -14.14
C GLY A 124 13.33 -6.92 -13.50
N GLU A 125 13.14 -6.52 -12.26
CA GLU A 125 14.13 -5.76 -11.47
C GLU A 125 14.98 -6.70 -10.59
N GLY A 126 16.06 -6.16 -10.05
CA GLY A 126 16.85 -6.88 -9.06
C GLY A 126 16.12 -6.96 -7.72
N LEU A 127 16.31 -8.07 -7.02
CA LEU A 127 15.65 -8.35 -5.73
C LEU A 127 15.85 -7.26 -4.66
N GLN A 128 16.90 -6.43 -4.78
CA GLN A 128 17.15 -5.32 -3.88
C GLN A 128 16.10 -4.19 -3.98
N HIS A 129 15.29 -4.15 -5.03
CA HIS A 129 14.20 -3.18 -5.18
C HIS A 129 12.86 -3.68 -4.62
N GLU A 130 12.77 -4.97 -4.29
CA GLU A 130 11.51 -5.61 -3.93
C GLU A 130 11.18 -5.39 -2.44
N ASP A 131 10.38 -4.37 -2.18
CA ASP A 131 9.96 -3.96 -0.85
C ASP A 131 8.92 -4.93 -0.26
N GLY A 132 9.19 -5.44 0.93
CA GLY A 132 8.24 -6.23 1.70
C GLY A 132 7.99 -5.71 3.12
N HIS A 133 8.55 -4.55 3.52
CA HIS A 133 8.56 -4.16 4.94
C HIS A 133 8.53 -2.65 5.21
N SER A 134 8.44 -1.80 4.20
CA SER A 134 8.45 -0.34 4.40
C SER A 134 7.33 0.15 5.31
N HIS A 135 6.14 -0.47 5.27
CA HIS A 135 5.03 -0.15 6.16
C HIS A 135 5.32 -0.43 7.65
N LEU A 136 6.14 -1.45 7.96
CA LEU A 136 6.57 -1.69 9.34
C LEU A 136 7.54 -0.62 9.82
N LEU A 137 8.48 -0.20 8.97
CA LEU A 137 9.38 0.89 9.27
C LEU A 137 8.61 2.21 9.45
N ALA A 138 7.65 2.49 8.57
CA ALA A 138 6.76 3.65 8.68
C ALA A 138 5.93 3.62 9.98
N ALA A 139 5.48 2.45 10.42
CA ALA A 139 4.69 2.29 11.65
C ALA A 139 5.44 2.69 12.92
N THR A 140 6.77 2.72 12.90
CA THR A 140 7.60 3.16 14.03
C THR A 140 7.54 4.67 14.25
N ASN A 141 7.21 5.44 13.22
CA ASN A 141 7.22 6.90 13.26
C ASN A 141 5.82 7.45 13.60
N PRO A 142 5.67 8.19 14.69
CA PRO A 142 4.36 8.64 15.18
C PRO A 142 3.68 9.68 14.28
N ALA A 143 4.44 10.43 13.48
CA ALA A 143 3.90 11.46 12.58
C ALA A 143 3.52 10.92 11.20
N VAL A 144 3.86 9.65 10.89
CA VAL A 144 3.55 9.05 9.58
C VAL A 144 2.16 8.45 9.57
N VAL A 145 1.33 8.87 8.63
CA VAL A 145 0.03 8.26 8.31
C VAL A 145 0.22 7.42 7.05
N SER A 146 0.17 6.10 7.19
CA SER A 146 0.64 5.18 6.15
C SER A 146 -0.51 4.41 5.52
N TYR A 147 -0.55 4.36 4.17
CA TYR A 147 -1.58 3.69 3.39
C TYR A 147 -1.00 2.80 2.29
N ASP A 148 -1.70 1.71 2.00
CA ASP A 148 -1.45 0.78 0.89
C ASP A 148 -2.72 0.63 0.02
N PRO A 149 -3.08 1.68 -0.76
CA PRO A 149 -4.29 1.69 -1.56
C PRO A 149 -4.21 0.76 -2.78
N ALA A 150 -5.37 0.17 -3.15
CA ALA A 150 -5.50 -0.68 -4.32
C ALA A 150 -5.87 0.09 -5.59
N PHE A 151 -6.67 1.14 -5.49
CA PHE A 151 -7.32 1.79 -6.63
C PHE A 151 -7.11 3.30 -6.66
N ALA A 152 -7.19 3.89 -7.86
CA ALA A 152 -6.95 5.31 -8.08
C ALA A 152 -7.88 6.23 -7.26
N TYR A 153 -9.16 5.85 -7.08
CA TYR A 153 -10.07 6.64 -6.25
C TYR A 153 -9.70 6.61 -4.77
N GLU A 154 -9.16 5.48 -4.26
CA GLU A 154 -8.64 5.39 -2.89
C GLU A 154 -7.47 6.37 -2.71
N VAL A 155 -6.50 6.37 -3.65
CA VAL A 155 -5.38 7.33 -3.66
C VAL A 155 -5.90 8.77 -3.64
N GLY A 156 -6.91 9.08 -4.47
CA GLY A 156 -7.52 10.40 -4.56
C GLY A 156 -8.13 10.87 -3.24
N HIS A 157 -8.90 10.00 -2.57
CA HIS A 157 -9.53 10.32 -1.28
C HIS A 157 -8.49 10.46 -0.15
N ILE A 158 -7.49 9.58 -0.10
CA ILE A 158 -6.40 9.65 0.89
C ILE A 158 -5.59 10.94 0.71
N PHE A 159 -5.25 11.28 -0.54
CA PHE A 159 -4.54 12.52 -0.84
C PHE A 159 -5.35 13.77 -0.44
N LYS A 160 -6.65 13.79 -0.76
CA LYS A 160 -7.57 14.87 -0.38
C LYS A 160 -7.69 15.01 1.15
N ASP A 161 -7.78 13.89 1.87
CA ASP A 161 -7.80 13.90 3.33
C ASP A 161 -6.48 14.43 3.90
N GLY A 162 -5.35 14.02 3.35
CA GLY A 162 -4.04 14.52 3.73
C GLY A 162 -3.92 16.02 3.57
N LEU A 163 -4.38 16.57 2.44
CA LEU A 163 -4.41 18.03 2.23
C LEU A 163 -5.27 18.73 3.28
N ARG A 164 -6.45 18.19 3.59
CA ARG A 164 -7.35 18.72 4.60
C ARG A 164 -6.72 18.71 6.00
N ARG A 165 -6.08 17.60 6.38
CA ARG A 165 -5.49 17.44 7.72
C ARG A 165 -4.23 18.27 7.91
N MET A 166 -3.37 18.36 6.91
CA MET A 166 -2.09 19.07 7.02
C MET A 166 -2.20 20.58 6.76
N TYR A 167 -3.13 21.00 5.90
CA TYR A 167 -3.18 22.39 5.40
C TYR A 167 -4.55 23.06 5.59
N GLY A 168 -5.52 22.39 6.22
CA GLY A 168 -6.82 22.97 6.59
C GLY A 168 -6.77 23.80 7.87
N GLU A 169 -7.93 24.25 8.35
CA GLU A 169 -8.06 25.12 9.52
C GLU A 169 -7.49 24.51 10.81
N ASN A 170 -7.70 23.22 11.03
CA ASN A 170 -7.17 22.47 12.18
C ASN A 170 -6.00 21.59 11.75
N SER A 171 -4.95 22.22 11.27
CA SER A 171 -3.83 21.51 10.67
C SER A 171 -3.04 20.67 11.69
N GLU A 172 -2.71 19.43 11.26
CA GLU A 172 -1.91 18.47 12.00
C GLU A 172 -0.47 18.43 11.49
N ASN A 173 0.49 18.20 12.38
CA ASN A 173 1.90 18.03 12.03
C ASN A 173 2.20 16.55 11.77
N ILE A 174 1.75 16.10 10.63
CA ILE A 174 1.89 14.73 10.12
C ILE A 174 2.30 14.78 8.66
N TYR A 175 2.75 13.66 8.13
CA TYR A 175 2.90 13.47 6.69
C TYR A 175 2.42 12.08 6.27
N TYR A 176 1.97 11.98 5.02
CA TYR A 176 1.38 10.78 4.48
C TYR A 176 2.44 9.95 3.78
N TYR A 177 2.44 8.65 4.02
CA TYR A 177 3.16 7.66 3.24
C TYR A 177 2.15 6.79 2.49
N MET A 178 2.24 6.71 1.17
CA MET A 178 1.41 5.84 0.34
C MET A 178 2.28 4.98 -0.55
N THR A 179 2.00 3.69 -0.60
CA THR A 179 2.60 2.81 -1.60
C THR A 179 1.80 2.83 -2.89
N VAL A 180 2.52 2.84 -4.02
CA VAL A 180 1.94 2.78 -5.37
C VAL A 180 2.72 1.77 -6.22
N TYR A 181 2.01 1.12 -7.12
CA TYR A 181 2.50 -0.05 -7.85
C TYR A 181 2.67 0.23 -9.33
N ASN A 182 3.60 -0.48 -9.97
CA ASN A 182 3.86 -0.38 -11.42
C ASN A 182 3.19 -1.48 -12.24
N GLU A 183 2.33 -2.31 -11.65
CA GLU A 183 1.53 -3.28 -12.38
C GLU A 183 0.29 -2.61 -12.98
N PRO A 184 0.15 -2.61 -14.32
CA PRO A 184 -1.06 -2.09 -14.94
C PRO A 184 -2.23 -3.07 -14.72
N TYR A 185 -3.34 -2.56 -14.25
CA TYR A 185 -4.61 -3.28 -14.19
C TYR A 185 -5.77 -2.32 -14.36
N MET A 186 -6.93 -2.87 -14.74
CA MET A 186 -8.12 -2.08 -14.93
C MET A 186 -8.55 -1.43 -13.62
N GLN A 187 -8.62 -0.10 -13.62
CA GLN A 187 -9.07 0.67 -12.48
C GLN A 187 -10.61 0.70 -12.44
N PRO A 188 -11.24 0.23 -11.38
CA PRO A 188 -12.69 0.32 -11.27
C PRO A 188 -13.14 1.76 -11.06
N ALA A 189 -14.37 2.05 -11.44
CA ALA A 189 -15.03 3.28 -11.03
C ALA A 189 -15.21 3.29 -9.50
N GLU A 190 -15.23 4.49 -8.91
CA GLU A 190 -15.60 4.64 -7.51
C GLU A 190 -17.02 4.10 -7.27
N PRO A 191 -17.23 3.25 -6.26
CA PRO A 191 -18.57 2.76 -5.93
C PRO A 191 -19.51 3.89 -5.48
N ASP A 192 -20.76 3.88 -5.96
CA ASP A 192 -21.76 4.91 -5.60
C ASP A 192 -22.03 4.99 -4.09
N ASN A 193 -21.83 3.91 -3.37
CA ASN A 193 -22.03 3.79 -1.93
C ASN A 193 -20.72 3.55 -1.18
N LEU A 194 -19.64 4.17 -1.61
CA LEU A 194 -18.33 4.05 -0.98
C LEU A 194 -18.41 4.41 0.52
N ASP A 195 -17.93 3.49 1.36
CA ASP A 195 -17.67 3.77 2.78
C ASP A 195 -16.38 4.59 2.93
N LEU A 196 -16.51 5.90 2.67
CA LEU A 196 -15.37 6.81 2.72
C LEU A 196 -14.72 6.87 4.11
N GLU A 197 -15.52 6.80 5.18
CA GLU A 197 -14.98 6.75 6.54
C GLU A 197 -14.11 5.50 6.73
N GLY A 198 -14.60 4.34 6.28
CA GLY A 198 -13.86 3.09 6.34
C GLY A 198 -12.57 3.14 5.54
N LEU A 199 -12.61 3.68 4.32
CA LEU A 199 -11.45 3.89 3.48
C LEU A 199 -10.37 4.72 4.20
N LEU A 200 -10.75 5.83 4.82
CA LEU A 200 -9.83 6.74 5.52
C LEU A 200 -9.36 6.18 6.87
N LYS A 201 -10.17 5.36 7.53
CA LYS A 201 -9.79 4.68 8.78
C LYS A 201 -9.04 3.36 8.58
N GLY A 202 -8.91 2.91 7.34
CA GLY A 202 -8.03 1.80 6.98
C GLY A 202 -8.72 0.51 6.55
N ILE A 203 -10.05 0.38 6.61
CA ILE A 203 -10.77 -0.82 6.13
C ILE A 203 -12.20 -0.50 5.72
N TYR A 204 -12.61 -1.02 4.56
CA TYR A 204 -14.02 -0.99 4.13
C TYR A 204 -14.38 -2.25 3.33
N LEU A 205 -15.69 -2.61 3.34
CA LEU A 205 -16.19 -3.73 2.55
C LEU A 205 -16.21 -3.34 1.07
N TYR A 206 -15.33 -3.97 0.28
CA TYR A 206 -15.24 -3.71 -1.15
C TYR A 206 -16.20 -4.58 -1.96
N ALA A 207 -16.16 -5.90 -1.78
CA ALA A 207 -16.99 -6.84 -2.50
C ALA A 207 -17.68 -7.81 -1.51
N PRO A 208 -18.97 -7.62 -1.23
CA PRO A 208 -19.72 -8.54 -0.37
C PRO A 208 -19.84 -9.91 -1.04
N ALA A 209 -19.98 -10.95 -0.24
CA ALA A 209 -20.29 -12.28 -0.73
C ALA A 209 -21.60 -12.30 -1.54
N SER A 210 -21.59 -12.90 -2.72
CA SER A 210 -22.71 -12.85 -3.67
C SER A 210 -23.97 -13.58 -3.20
N LYS A 211 -23.84 -14.56 -2.30
CA LYS A 211 -24.96 -15.31 -1.69
C LYS A 211 -24.54 -15.87 -0.34
N GLN A 212 -25.45 -15.87 0.63
CA GLN A 212 -25.26 -16.64 1.84
C GLN A 212 -25.14 -18.12 1.51
N ARG A 213 -24.07 -18.72 1.98
CA ARG A 213 -23.79 -20.16 1.91
C ARG A 213 -23.61 -20.67 3.34
N LYS A 214 -23.57 -22.00 3.51
CA LYS A 214 -23.34 -22.59 4.84
C LYS A 214 -21.92 -22.34 5.36
N LYS A 215 -20.98 -22.02 4.47
CA LYS A 215 -19.59 -21.76 4.79
C LYS A 215 -19.24 -20.35 4.34
N ASN A 216 -18.66 -19.59 5.24
CA ASN A 216 -18.34 -18.19 5.03
C ASN A 216 -16.86 -17.92 5.32
N ALA A 217 -16.32 -16.86 4.74
CA ALA A 217 -14.99 -16.36 5.04
C ALA A 217 -14.89 -14.84 4.78
N GLN A 218 -13.89 -14.21 5.38
CA GLN A 218 -13.56 -12.81 5.18
C GLN A 218 -12.14 -12.72 4.61
N ILE A 219 -11.95 -12.09 3.47
CA ILE A 219 -10.62 -11.86 2.87
C ILE A 219 -10.30 -10.39 3.02
N LEU A 220 -9.28 -10.08 3.80
CA LEU A 220 -8.76 -8.74 4.00
C LEU A 220 -7.52 -8.56 3.11
N ALA A 221 -7.55 -7.60 2.20
CA ALA A 221 -6.46 -7.40 1.25
C ALA A 221 -6.09 -5.92 1.10
N SER A 222 -4.82 -5.64 0.84
CA SER A 222 -4.35 -4.28 0.54
C SER A 222 -3.59 -4.22 -0.78
N GLY A 223 -3.49 -3.04 -1.35
CA GLY A 223 -2.77 -2.80 -2.60
C GLY A 223 -3.21 -3.75 -3.71
N VAL A 224 -2.27 -4.25 -4.50
CA VAL A 224 -2.53 -5.21 -5.59
C VAL A 224 -3.19 -6.51 -5.11
N GLY A 225 -3.04 -6.86 -3.82
CA GLY A 225 -3.64 -8.04 -3.20
C GLY A 225 -5.16 -8.08 -3.28
N VAL A 226 -5.82 -6.93 -3.41
CA VAL A 226 -7.28 -6.86 -3.60
C VAL A 226 -7.72 -7.60 -4.87
N ASN A 227 -6.94 -7.49 -5.95
CA ASN A 227 -7.23 -8.22 -7.19
C ASN A 227 -7.12 -9.74 -7.01
N TRP A 228 -6.15 -10.21 -6.23
CA TRP A 228 -6.01 -11.64 -5.91
C TRP A 228 -7.17 -12.13 -5.04
N ALA A 229 -7.57 -11.31 -4.07
CA ALA A 229 -8.72 -11.61 -3.20
C ALA A 229 -10.03 -11.72 -3.98
N LEU A 230 -10.26 -10.85 -4.97
CA LEU A 230 -11.44 -10.92 -5.85
C LEU A 230 -11.45 -12.20 -6.69
N LYS A 231 -10.31 -12.60 -7.24
CA LYS A 231 -10.18 -13.88 -7.94
C LYS A 231 -10.42 -15.06 -6.99
N ALA A 232 -9.86 -15.02 -5.78
CA ALA A 232 -10.07 -16.04 -4.76
C ALA A 232 -11.54 -16.12 -4.33
N GLN A 233 -12.24 -15.00 -4.16
CA GLN A 233 -13.69 -14.97 -3.87
C GLN A 233 -14.48 -15.76 -4.91
N LYS A 234 -14.17 -15.56 -6.20
CA LYS A 234 -14.81 -16.28 -7.30
C LYS A 234 -14.53 -17.78 -7.23
N LEU A 235 -13.27 -18.18 -7.10
CA LEU A 235 -12.85 -19.58 -7.00
C LEU A 235 -13.49 -20.28 -5.79
N LEU A 236 -13.54 -19.63 -4.63
CA LEU A 236 -14.19 -20.14 -3.42
C LEU A 236 -15.68 -20.41 -3.66
N ALA A 237 -16.35 -19.51 -4.35
CA ALA A 237 -17.77 -19.66 -4.66
C ALA A 237 -18.06 -20.76 -5.69
N GLU A 238 -17.30 -20.81 -6.78
CA GLU A 238 -17.53 -21.70 -7.91
C GLU A 238 -17.07 -23.14 -7.62
N ASP A 239 -15.86 -23.29 -7.07
CA ASP A 239 -15.24 -24.60 -6.88
C ASP A 239 -15.57 -25.25 -5.52
N TRP A 240 -15.75 -24.44 -4.46
CA TRP A 240 -15.77 -24.95 -3.08
C TRP A 240 -17.06 -24.63 -2.32
N GLY A 241 -17.95 -23.84 -2.89
CA GLY A 241 -19.21 -23.50 -2.26
C GLY A 241 -19.06 -22.64 -0.99
N VAL A 242 -17.98 -21.86 -0.88
CA VAL A 242 -17.71 -20.92 0.21
C VAL A 242 -18.09 -19.52 -0.23
N ALA A 243 -18.82 -18.79 0.61
CA ALA A 243 -19.13 -17.37 0.42
C ALA A 243 -18.08 -16.53 1.12
N ALA A 244 -17.25 -15.83 0.36
CA ALA A 244 -16.25 -14.95 0.90
C ALA A 244 -16.58 -13.48 0.61
N SER A 245 -16.43 -12.61 1.59
CA SER A 245 -16.45 -11.17 1.39
C SER A 245 -15.03 -10.64 1.26
N VAL A 246 -14.80 -9.66 0.38
CA VAL A 246 -13.50 -9.01 0.19
C VAL A 246 -13.54 -7.61 0.77
N TRP A 247 -12.61 -7.33 1.65
CA TRP A 247 -12.40 -6.05 2.30
C TRP A 247 -11.14 -5.41 1.75
N SER A 248 -11.22 -4.14 1.31
CA SER A 248 -10.01 -3.35 1.04
C SER A 248 -9.50 -2.78 2.34
N VAL A 249 -8.27 -3.19 2.71
CA VAL A 249 -7.57 -2.66 3.88
C VAL A 249 -6.58 -1.61 3.38
N THR A 250 -7.00 -0.38 3.38
CA THR A 250 -6.19 0.74 2.90
C THR A 250 -5.05 1.09 3.85
N SER A 251 -5.16 0.72 5.14
CA SER A 251 -4.11 0.99 6.12
C SER A 251 -4.10 0.01 7.30
N TRP A 252 -3.18 -0.93 7.30
CA TRP A 252 -2.88 -1.79 8.45
C TRP A 252 -2.36 -0.98 9.65
N ASN A 253 -1.57 0.07 9.38
CA ASN A 253 -0.94 0.89 10.40
C ASN A 253 -1.95 1.76 11.16
N GLU A 254 -2.91 2.37 10.48
CA GLU A 254 -3.95 3.17 11.14
C GLU A 254 -4.91 2.30 11.95
N LEU A 255 -5.25 1.11 11.45
CA LEU A 255 -6.03 0.13 12.23
C LEU A 255 -5.29 -0.32 13.50
N ARG A 256 -3.99 -0.56 13.43
CA ARG A 256 -3.15 -0.84 14.61
C ARG A 256 -3.13 0.35 15.56
N ARG A 257 -2.96 1.56 15.05
CA ARG A 257 -2.91 2.79 15.87
C ARG A 257 -4.22 3.01 16.63
N ASP A 258 -5.36 2.79 15.96
CA ASP A 258 -6.69 2.80 16.58
C ASP A 258 -6.80 1.75 17.68
N GLY A 259 -6.44 0.50 17.40
CA GLY A 259 -6.48 -0.60 18.38
C GLY A 259 -5.66 -0.30 19.63
N LEU A 260 -4.42 0.18 19.47
CA LEU A 260 -3.56 0.56 20.61
C LEU A 260 -4.15 1.72 21.43
N ALA A 261 -4.79 2.69 20.76
CA ALA A 261 -5.46 3.80 21.44
C ALA A 261 -6.66 3.30 22.25
N VAL A 262 -7.43 2.35 21.70
CA VAL A 262 -8.56 1.70 22.38
C VAL A 262 -8.09 0.89 23.59
N ASP A 263 -7.03 0.10 23.45
CA ASP A 263 -6.48 -0.68 24.56
C ASP A 263 -6.03 0.23 25.72
N ARG A 264 -5.32 1.32 25.40
CA ARG A 264 -4.92 2.32 26.39
C ARG A 264 -6.13 2.99 27.06
N HIS A 265 -7.16 3.36 26.25
CA HIS A 265 -8.38 3.92 26.79
C HIS A 265 -9.07 2.96 27.76
N ASN A 266 -9.24 1.70 27.37
CA ASN A 266 -9.92 0.67 28.15
C ASN A 266 -9.18 0.33 29.45
N MET A 267 -7.85 0.34 29.41
CA MET A 267 -7.01 0.16 30.62
C MET A 267 -7.26 1.27 31.65
N LEU A 268 -7.40 2.51 31.19
CA LEU A 268 -7.55 3.68 32.04
C LEU A 268 -9.01 3.99 32.39
N ASN A 269 -9.98 3.47 31.62
CA ASN A 269 -11.41 3.73 31.77
C ASN A 269 -12.23 2.43 31.81
N PRO A 270 -12.11 1.61 32.87
CA PRO A 270 -12.71 0.27 32.92
C PRO A 270 -14.24 0.26 32.86
N LYS A 271 -14.90 1.40 33.14
CA LYS A 271 -16.36 1.58 33.06
C LYS A 271 -16.87 2.17 31.76
N ASP A 272 -15.96 2.66 30.91
CA ASP A 272 -16.28 3.26 29.59
C ASP A 272 -15.42 2.58 28.51
N LYS A 273 -15.70 1.32 28.23
CA LYS A 273 -14.94 0.53 27.25
C LYS A 273 -15.35 0.85 25.84
N LYS A 274 -14.36 0.93 24.96
CA LYS A 274 -14.49 1.09 23.50
C LYS A 274 -14.05 -0.17 22.78
N THR A 275 -14.41 -0.28 21.52
CA THR A 275 -13.97 -1.36 20.61
C THR A 275 -13.10 -0.76 19.50
N ALA A 276 -12.12 -1.52 19.03
CA ALA A 276 -11.27 -1.12 17.92
C ALA A 276 -12.09 -1.08 16.62
N TYR A 277 -11.72 -0.17 15.72
CA TYR A 277 -12.46 0.02 14.47
C TYR A 277 -12.52 -1.26 13.62
N VAL A 278 -11.42 -2.00 13.51
CA VAL A 278 -11.40 -3.28 12.80
C VAL A 278 -12.35 -4.30 13.43
N TYR A 279 -12.45 -4.34 14.76
CA TYR A 279 -13.42 -5.19 15.46
C TYR A 279 -14.86 -4.80 15.08
N ASP A 280 -15.16 -3.50 15.11
CA ASP A 280 -16.52 -3.01 14.77
C ASP A 280 -16.92 -3.32 13.34
N LYS A 281 -15.98 -3.32 12.40
CA LYS A 281 -16.23 -3.70 11.01
C LYS A 281 -16.46 -5.19 10.83
N LEU A 282 -15.78 -6.03 11.58
CA LEU A 282 -15.81 -7.49 11.41
C LEU A 282 -16.74 -8.19 12.40
N LYS A 283 -17.17 -7.54 13.49
CA LYS A 283 -18.11 -8.15 14.44
C LYS A 283 -19.40 -8.58 13.74
N GLY A 284 -19.82 -9.81 14.01
CA GLY A 284 -21.02 -10.39 13.40
C GLY A 284 -20.82 -10.94 11.97
N THR A 285 -19.60 -10.86 11.42
CA THR A 285 -19.24 -11.61 10.22
C THR A 285 -18.95 -13.06 10.58
N GLU A 286 -19.19 -13.97 9.64
CA GLU A 286 -19.00 -15.40 9.84
C GLU A 286 -17.74 -15.90 9.12
N GLY A 287 -17.16 -16.98 9.65
CA GLY A 287 -16.01 -17.68 9.08
C GLY A 287 -14.64 -17.06 9.43
N PRO A 288 -13.56 -17.70 8.99
CA PRO A 288 -12.20 -17.23 9.24
C PRO A 288 -11.87 -15.96 8.45
N VAL A 289 -10.94 -15.18 8.98
CA VAL A 289 -10.33 -14.02 8.32
C VAL A 289 -9.00 -14.43 7.71
N ILE A 290 -8.86 -14.26 6.39
CA ILE A 290 -7.61 -14.43 5.66
C ILE A 290 -7.11 -13.06 5.24
N ALA A 291 -5.96 -12.64 5.78
CA ALA A 291 -5.34 -11.36 5.45
C ALA A 291 -4.21 -11.56 4.43
N VAL A 292 -4.12 -10.72 3.41
CA VAL A 292 -3.09 -10.82 2.36
C VAL A 292 -2.63 -9.45 1.87
N SER A 293 -1.34 -9.32 1.63
CA SER A 293 -0.73 -8.17 0.97
C SER A 293 0.54 -8.58 0.21
N ASP A 294 1.09 -7.67 -0.58
CA ASP A 294 2.39 -7.87 -1.25
C ASP A 294 3.59 -7.54 -0.34
N PHE A 295 3.36 -7.49 0.96
CA PHE A 295 4.35 -7.28 2.00
C PHE A 295 4.47 -8.51 2.91
N MET A 296 5.48 -8.52 3.77
CA MET A 296 5.65 -9.59 4.75
C MET A 296 4.46 -9.69 5.71
N ARG A 297 4.20 -10.90 6.22
CA ARG A 297 3.06 -11.20 7.08
C ARG A 297 2.95 -10.27 8.31
N ALA A 298 4.07 -9.85 8.86
CA ALA A 298 4.10 -8.94 9.99
C ALA A 298 3.37 -7.60 9.73
N VAL A 299 3.15 -7.20 8.46
CA VAL A 299 2.37 -6.00 8.13
C VAL A 299 0.91 -6.20 8.48
N GLN A 300 0.28 -7.30 8.05
CA GLN A 300 -1.11 -7.58 8.35
C GLN A 300 -1.30 -8.18 9.75
N ASP A 301 -0.32 -8.86 10.30
CA ASP A 301 -0.37 -9.42 11.66
C ASP A 301 -0.56 -8.34 12.74
N GLN A 302 -0.23 -7.08 12.41
CA GLN A 302 -0.36 -5.95 13.33
C GLN A 302 -1.77 -5.78 13.90
N ILE A 303 -2.82 -6.19 13.18
CA ILE A 303 -4.21 -6.01 13.61
C ILE A 303 -4.81 -7.24 14.28
N SER A 304 -4.13 -8.37 14.26
CA SER A 304 -4.66 -9.66 14.74
C SER A 304 -5.24 -9.62 16.16
N PRO A 305 -4.70 -8.83 17.13
CA PRO A 305 -5.26 -8.77 18.49
C PRO A 305 -6.71 -8.26 18.57
N TRP A 306 -7.16 -7.51 17.56
CA TRP A 306 -8.48 -6.87 17.56
C TRP A 306 -9.45 -7.48 16.54
N VAL A 307 -9.03 -8.51 15.79
CA VAL A 307 -9.92 -9.23 14.86
C VAL A 307 -10.75 -10.25 15.66
N PRO A 308 -12.09 -10.21 15.56
CA PRO A 308 -12.95 -11.09 16.37
C PRO A 308 -12.99 -12.55 15.90
N ASN A 309 -12.63 -12.81 14.65
CA ASN A 309 -12.66 -14.13 14.03
C ASN A 309 -11.28 -14.81 14.08
N GLN A 310 -11.24 -16.10 13.79
CA GLN A 310 -9.99 -16.81 13.54
C GLN A 310 -9.21 -16.14 12.42
N PHE A 311 -7.98 -15.73 12.70
CA PHE A 311 -7.16 -14.92 11.80
C PHE A 311 -5.96 -15.70 11.25
N HIS A 312 -5.75 -15.60 9.96
CA HIS A 312 -4.57 -16.16 9.27
C HIS A 312 -4.06 -15.17 8.23
N SER A 313 -2.75 -14.93 8.20
CA SER A 313 -2.13 -14.01 7.26
C SER A 313 -1.27 -14.73 6.22
N LEU A 314 -1.29 -14.21 4.99
CA LEU A 314 -0.42 -14.57 3.88
C LEU A 314 0.42 -13.35 3.50
N GLY A 315 1.70 -13.55 3.24
CA GLY A 315 2.60 -12.44 2.90
C GLY A 315 3.92 -12.92 2.31
N THR A 316 4.74 -11.99 1.93
CA THR A 316 5.98 -12.22 1.19
C THR A 316 7.19 -12.17 2.11
N ASP A 317 7.28 -13.12 3.05
CA ASP A 317 8.39 -13.21 4.00
C ASP A 317 9.72 -13.57 3.32
N GLY A 318 10.83 -13.12 3.88
CA GLY A 318 12.18 -13.40 3.39
C GLY A 318 12.70 -12.34 2.41
N PHE A 319 13.65 -12.73 1.57
CA PHE A 319 14.18 -11.87 0.51
C PHE A 319 13.26 -11.87 -0.72
N GLY A 320 13.35 -10.82 -1.54
CA GLY A 320 12.77 -10.79 -2.87
C GLY A 320 13.44 -11.81 -3.81
N LEU A 321 12.78 -12.11 -4.91
CA LEU A 321 13.27 -12.99 -5.98
C LEU A 321 12.93 -12.37 -7.32
N SER A 322 13.83 -12.48 -8.29
CA SER A 322 13.61 -11.97 -9.64
C SER A 322 12.97 -13.05 -10.51
N ASP A 323 11.66 -12.94 -10.74
CA ASP A 323 10.89 -13.84 -11.62
C ASP A 323 9.65 -13.09 -12.15
N THR A 324 8.77 -13.76 -12.85
CA THR A 324 7.46 -13.21 -13.24
C THR A 324 6.56 -13.04 -12.03
N ARG A 325 5.64 -12.08 -12.09
CA ARG A 325 4.65 -11.81 -11.01
C ARG A 325 3.89 -13.07 -10.60
N GLY A 326 3.41 -13.85 -11.56
CA GLY A 326 2.69 -15.09 -11.27
C GLY A 326 3.54 -16.11 -10.53
N ALA A 327 4.77 -16.36 -10.98
CA ALA A 327 5.70 -17.28 -10.33
C ALA A 327 6.06 -16.83 -8.90
N LEU A 328 6.32 -15.54 -8.70
CA LEU A 328 6.60 -14.94 -7.39
C LEU A 328 5.42 -15.10 -6.43
N ARG A 329 4.21 -14.75 -6.86
CA ARG A 329 2.99 -14.88 -6.06
C ARG A 329 2.72 -16.33 -5.65
N ARG A 330 2.92 -17.29 -6.56
CA ARG A 330 2.84 -18.71 -6.26
C ARG A 330 3.97 -19.16 -5.33
N HIS A 331 5.18 -18.65 -5.49
CA HIS A 331 6.31 -18.96 -4.59
C HIS A 331 5.98 -18.52 -3.16
N PHE A 332 5.56 -17.28 -2.98
CA PHE A 332 5.21 -16.71 -1.66
C PHE A 332 3.84 -17.14 -1.13
N LYS A 333 3.05 -17.89 -1.92
CA LYS A 333 1.70 -18.35 -1.54
C LYS A 333 0.73 -17.20 -1.23
N VAL A 334 0.79 -16.15 -2.04
CA VAL A 334 -0.10 -14.98 -1.93
C VAL A 334 -1.06 -14.85 -3.11
N ASP A 335 -0.98 -15.70 -4.12
CA ASP A 335 -1.90 -15.73 -5.25
C ASP A 335 -3.32 -16.18 -4.86
N ALA A 336 -4.26 -16.01 -5.77
CA ALA A 336 -5.68 -16.32 -5.53
C ALA A 336 -5.90 -17.77 -5.10
N GLU A 337 -5.22 -18.71 -5.73
CA GLU A 337 -5.32 -20.14 -5.43
C GLU A 337 -4.76 -20.46 -4.03
N SER A 338 -3.69 -19.81 -3.63
CA SER A 338 -3.15 -19.93 -2.27
C SER A 338 -4.07 -19.34 -1.21
N ILE A 339 -4.76 -18.22 -1.50
CA ILE A 339 -5.80 -17.65 -0.63
C ILE A 339 -6.95 -18.65 -0.46
N VAL A 340 -7.37 -19.33 -1.54
CA VAL A 340 -8.39 -20.39 -1.47
C VAL A 340 -7.95 -21.53 -0.55
N VAL A 341 -6.73 -22.05 -0.74
CA VAL A 341 -6.21 -23.15 0.10
C VAL A 341 -6.12 -22.73 1.56
N ALA A 342 -5.63 -21.53 1.85
CA ALA A 342 -5.57 -21.00 3.22
C ALA A 342 -6.97 -20.88 3.83
N THR A 343 -7.96 -20.40 3.07
CA THR A 343 -9.36 -20.32 3.53
C THR A 343 -9.91 -21.69 3.88
N LEU A 344 -9.73 -22.68 3.01
CA LEU A 344 -10.19 -24.06 3.25
C LEU A 344 -9.45 -24.69 4.43
N ALA A 345 -8.17 -24.42 4.60
CA ALA A 345 -7.41 -24.90 5.75
C ALA A 345 -7.94 -24.35 7.08
N GLU A 346 -8.27 -23.07 7.12
CA GLU A 346 -8.85 -22.47 8.33
C GLU A 346 -10.29 -22.99 8.59
N LEU A 347 -11.10 -23.21 7.56
CA LEU A 347 -12.39 -23.86 7.68
C LEU A 347 -12.26 -25.33 8.14
N ALA A 348 -11.18 -26.03 7.75
CA ALA A 348 -10.93 -27.40 8.23
C ALA A 348 -10.57 -27.41 9.72
N LYS A 349 -9.74 -26.47 10.18
CA LYS A 349 -9.44 -26.29 11.61
C LYS A 349 -10.70 -26.00 12.45
N ALA A 350 -11.67 -25.28 11.86
CA ALA A 350 -12.97 -25.04 12.49
C ALA A 350 -13.94 -26.24 12.40
N GLY A 351 -13.55 -27.31 11.70
CA GLY A 351 -14.39 -28.51 11.50
C GLY A 351 -15.51 -28.33 10.45
N GLU A 352 -15.49 -27.25 9.68
CA GLU A 352 -16.53 -26.96 8.67
C GLU A 352 -16.30 -27.69 7.34
N VAL A 353 -15.06 -28.07 7.05
CA VAL A 353 -14.68 -28.91 5.92
C VAL A 353 -13.73 -30.00 6.38
N LYS A 354 -13.58 -31.06 5.59
CA LYS A 354 -12.62 -32.14 5.85
C LYS A 354 -11.23 -31.73 5.32
N GLU A 355 -10.16 -32.17 5.97
CA GLU A 355 -8.79 -31.97 5.50
C GLU A 355 -8.57 -32.47 4.06
N ALA A 356 -9.26 -33.53 3.65
CA ALA A 356 -9.23 -34.02 2.28
C ALA A 356 -9.64 -32.96 1.24
N VAL A 357 -10.54 -32.04 1.59
CA VAL A 357 -10.93 -30.93 0.71
C VAL A 357 -9.77 -29.93 0.52
N VAL A 358 -8.99 -29.72 1.56
CA VAL A 358 -7.78 -28.88 1.47
C VAL A 358 -6.75 -29.52 0.54
N GLN A 359 -6.54 -30.87 0.68
CA GLN A 359 -5.63 -31.60 -0.20
C GLN A 359 -6.12 -31.55 -1.66
N GLU A 360 -7.41 -31.73 -1.90
CA GLU A 360 -8.00 -31.63 -3.23
C GLU A 360 -7.74 -30.24 -3.87
N ALA A 361 -7.84 -29.16 -3.09
CA ALA A 361 -7.54 -27.82 -3.58
C ALA A 361 -6.05 -27.63 -3.90
N ILE A 362 -5.15 -28.15 -3.05
CA ILE A 362 -3.70 -28.12 -3.27
C ILE A 362 -3.36 -28.82 -4.60
N ASP A 363 -3.94 -30.00 -4.84
CA ASP A 363 -3.69 -30.79 -6.03
C ASP A 363 -4.32 -30.15 -7.28
N LYS A 364 -5.58 -29.68 -7.18
CA LYS A 364 -6.29 -29.00 -8.26
C LYS A 364 -5.53 -27.78 -8.77
N TYR A 365 -5.04 -26.94 -7.86
CA TYR A 365 -4.33 -25.71 -8.22
C TYR A 365 -2.83 -25.88 -8.35
N ARG A 366 -2.30 -27.09 -8.14
CA ARG A 366 -0.86 -27.39 -8.25
C ARG A 366 -0.02 -26.39 -7.46
N ILE A 367 -0.38 -26.15 -6.20
CA ILE A 367 0.17 -25.07 -5.35
C ILE A 367 1.69 -25.08 -5.22
N PHE A 368 2.34 -26.23 -5.34
CA PHE A 368 3.80 -26.37 -5.27
C PHE A 368 4.51 -26.16 -6.61
N ASP A 369 3.78 -26.06 -7.70
CA ASP A 369 4.35 -25.82 -9.02
C ASP A 369 4.23 -24.33 -9.38
N VAL A 370 5.32 -23.59 -9.22
CA VAL A 370 5.36 -22.16 -9.56
C VAL A 370 5.07 -21.85 -11.03
N ARG A 371 5.32 -22.83 -11.92
CA ARG A 371 5.03 -22.70 -13.35
C ARG A 371 3.55 -22.84 -13.68
N SER A 372 2.74 -23.37 -12.76
CA SER A 372 1.30 -23.48 -12.93
C SER A 372 0.57 -22.17 -12.55
N ALA A 373 1.27 -21.21 -11.98
CA ALA A 373 0.71 -19.91 -11.67
C ALA A 373 0.24 -19.22 -12.94
N ASP A 374 -0.89 -18.53 -12.82
CA ASP A 374 -1.36 -17.64 -13.88
C ASP A 374 -0.27 -16.59 -14.15
N ALA A 375 0.23 -16.54 -15.37
CA ALA A 375 1.31 -15.64 -15.76
C ALA A 375 0.94 -14.14 -15.56
N GLY A 376 -0.26 -13.87 -15.03
CA GLY A 376 -0.82 -12.53 -14.98
C GLY A 376 -0.85 -11.93 -16.39
N ASN A 377 -1.76 -11.12 -16.76
CA ASN A 377 -1.80 -10.56 -18.10
C ASN A 377 -0.43 -10.02 -18.50
N THR A 378 0.29 -10.76 -19.34
CA THR A 378 1.54 -10.33 -19.95
C THR A 378 1.30 -9.28 -21.03
N GLU A 379 0.08 -8.82 -21.18
CA GLU A 379 -0.32 -7.73 -22.05
C GLU A 379 0.01 -6.40 -21.38
N GLY A 380 1.22 -5.93 -21.62
CA GLY A 380 1.67 -4.63 -21.12
C GLY A 380 3.17 -4.48 -20.90
N SER A 381 4.00 -5.34 -21.49
CA SER A 381 5.43 -5.06 -21.64
C SER A 381 5.63 -4.11 -22.83
N GLY A 382 5.55 -2.84 -22.58
CA GLY A 382 5.91 -1.79 -23.49
C GLY A 382 6.64 -0.70 -22.74
#